data_b09a4236012a7f70686cd3cc61245100
#
_entry.id   b09a4236012a7f70686cd3cc61245100
#
_cell.length_a   1.000
_cell.length_b   1.000
_cell.length_c   1.000
_cell.angle_alpha   90.00
_cell.angle_beta   90.00
_cell.angle_gamma   90.00
#
_symmetry.space_group_name_H-M   'P 1'
#
loop_
_entity.id
_entity.type
_entity.pdbx_description
1 polymer ?
#
loop_
_entity_poly.entity_id
_entity_poly.type
_entity_poly.pdbx_seq_one_letter_code
_entity_poly.pdbx_strand_id
1 'polypeptide(L)'
;SLVWGGQQFGSWLNDVPITTSTIFNNNNAILCTGLPSRFDVKNKEKINYFNHLISKFSKIRMYGSAACSMVKVAIGSAEAYWEEDIMIWDVAAGISIVIGAKGLVKYTKLKNTYQYCIKAANERIFENVFRD
;
A
#
# COMPACT_ATOMS: atom_id res chain seq x y z
N SER A 1 17.92 10.42 1.30
CA SER A 1 17.59 9.40 0.29
C SER A 1 16.51 9.93 -0.65
N LEU A 2 16.65 9.64 -1.91
CA LEU A 2 15.69 10.03 -2.94
C LEU A 2 15.14 8.78 -3.62
N VAL A 3 13.81 8.60 -3.55
CA VAL A 3 13.11 7.57 -4.31
C VAL A 3 12.38 8.25 -5.46
N TRP A 4 12.61 7.77 -6.67
CA TRP A 4 12.05 8.37 -7.87
C TRP A 4 11.78 7.29 -8.92
N GLY A 5 10.98 7.63 -9.91
CA GLY A 5 10.66 6.72 -10.98
C GLY A 5 9.21 6.82 -11.44
N GLY A 6 8.81 5.85 -12.20
CA GLY A 6 7.45 5.79 -12.72
C GLY A 6 7.18 4.55 -13.55
N GLN A 7 5.93 4.39 -13.91
CA GLN A 7 5.40 3.17 -14.52
C GLN A 7 6.17 2.66 -15.72
N GLN A 8 6.65 3.54 -16.59
CA GLN A 8 7.32 3.16 -17.83
C GLN A 8 8.84 3.15 -17.72
N PHE A 9 9.38 3.67 -16.61
CA PHE A 9 10.81 3.93 -16.47
C PHE A 9 11.49 3.08 -15.41
N GLY A 10 10.72 2.35 -14.61
CA GLY A 10 11.22 1.72 -13.41
C GLY A 10 11.33 2.71 -12.26
N SER A 11 11.82 2.24 -11.14
CA SER A 11 11.98 3.06 -9.93
C SER A 11 13.37 2.85 -9.33
N TRP A 12 13.85 3.90 -8.65
CA TRP A 12 15.21 3.90 -8.09
C TRP A 12 15.21 4.51 -6.69
N LEU A 13 16.09 3.98 -5.85
CA LEU A 13 16.49 4.60 -4.58
C LEU A 13 17.88 5.19 -4.81
N ASN A 14 17.95 6.52 -4.82
CA ASN A 14 19.12 7.23 -5.33
C ASN A 14 19.41 6.75 -6.76
N ASP A 15 20.53 6.12 -7.03
CA ASP A 15 20.91 5.62 -8.37
C ASP A 15 20.76 4.10 -8.51
N VAL A 16 20.16 3.42 -7.50
CA VAL A 16 20.02 1.96 -7.50
C VAL A 16 18.58 1.60 -7.89
N PRO A 17 18.42 0.76 -8.92
CA PRO A 17 17.08 0.25 -9.27
C PRO A 17 16.46 -0.50 -8.08
N ILE A 18 15.15 -0.28 -7.87
CA ILE A 18 14.41 -0.96 -6.82
C ILE A 18 13.30 -1.81 -7.41
N THR A 19 12.94 -2.83 -6.66
CA THR A 19 11.79 -3.68 -6.98
C THR A 19 11.10 -4.07 -5.67
N THR A 20 9.82 -4.41 -5.79
CA THR A 20 9.06 -4.91 -4.66
C THR A 20 9.65 -6.21 -4.12
N SER A 21 9.28 -6.55 -2.89
CA SER A 21 9.68 -7.79 -2.23
C SER A 21 9.27 -9.03 -3.04
N THR A 22 10.04 -10.10 -2.88
CA THR A 22 9.74 -11.41 -3.48
C THR A 22 8.99 -12.34 -2.52
N ILE A 23 8.66 -11.89 -1.32
CA ILE A 23 7.88 -12.67 -0.36
C ILE A 23 6.48 -12.90 -0.94
N PHE A 24 6.11 -14.16 -1.10
CA PHE A 24 4.84 -14.55 -1.73
C PHE A 24 3.81 -15.08 -0.73
N ASN A 25 4.23 -15.45 0.48
CA ASN A 25 3.32 -15.97 1.51
C ASN A 25 2.92 -14.81 2.42
N ASN A 26 1.63 -14.48 2.42
CA ASN A 26 1.13 -13.37 3.23
C ASN A 26 1.35 -13.58 4.74
N ASN A 27 1.48 -14.82 5.21
CA ASN A 27 1.82 -15.12 6.62
C ASN A 27 3.25 -14.68 7.00
N ASN A 28 4.09 -14.41 6.03
CA ASN A 28 5.46 -13.88 6.23
C ASN A 28 5.56 -12.41 5.81
N ALA A 29 4.47 -11.80 5.40
CA ALA A 29 4.46 -10.47 4.81
C ALA A 29 4.13 -9.40 5.85
N ILE A 30 4.60 -8.18 5.56
CA ILE A 30 4.33 -6.99 6.38
C ILE A 30 3.33 -6.12 5.64
N LEU A 31 2.26 -5.74 6.33
CA LEU A 31 1.28 -4.78 5.85
C LEU A 31 1.57 -3.41 6.47
N CYS A 32 1.72 -2.40 5.61
CA CYS A 32 1.66 -1.00 6.01
C CYS A 32 0.22 -0.54 5.94
N THR A 33 -0.25 0.19 6.92
CA THR A 33 -1.60 0.71 6.94
C THR A 33 -1.67 2.00 7.77
N GLY A 34 -2.84 2.58 7.83
CA GLY A 34 -3.15 3.73 8.68
C GLY A 34 -4.64 3.78 8.93
N LEU A 35 -5.03 4.54 9.94
CA LEU A 35 -6.41 4.81 10.25
C LEU A 35 -6.66 6.31 10.01
N PRO A 36 -7.82 6.68 9.44
CA PRO A 36 -8.17 8.07 9.31
C PRO A 36 -8.28 8.72 10.71
N SER A 37 -8.00 10.01 10.79
CA SER A 37 -8.00 10.75 12.07
C SER A 37 -9.34 10.69 12.81
N ARG A 38 -10.42 10.39 12.09
CA ARG A 38 -11.77 10.23 12.64
C ARG A 38 -12.32 8.85 12.32
N PHE A 39 -11.56 7.83 12.64
CA PHE A 39 -11.99 6.45 12.42
C PHE A 39 -13.22 6.13 13.28
N ASP A 40 -14.31 5.71 12.63
CA ASP A 40 -15.54 5.34 13.32
C ASP A 40 -15.44 3.92 13.83
N VAL A 41 -15.09 3.78 15.11
CA VAL A 41 -14.98 2.48 15.78
C VAL A 41 -16.32 1.74 15.91
N LYS A 42 -17.44 2.44 15.67
CA LYS A 42 -18.77 1.86 15.71
C LYS A 42 -19.18 1.24 14.37
N ASN A 43 -18.46 1.53 13.29
CA ASN A 43 -18.74 0.94 12.00
C ASN A 43 -18.20 -0.49 11.96
N LYS A 44 -19.09 -1.44 12.22
CA LYS A 44 -18.73 -2.86 12.33
C LYS A 44 -18.16 -3.45 11.04
N GLU A 45 -18.65 -3.01 9.88
CA GLU A 45 -18.15 -3.51 8.59
C GLU A 45 -16.70 -3.11 8.37
N LYS A 46 -16.36 -1.85 8.65
CA LYS A 46 -14.99 -1.35 8.54
C LYS A 46 -14.06 -2.05 9.53
N ILE A 47 -14.50 -2.23 10.77
CA ILE A 47 -13.73 -2.93 11.79
C ILE A 47 -13.50 -4.39 11.40
N ASN A 48 -14.53 -5.07 10.93
CA ASN A 48 -14.42 -6.46 10.52
C ASN A 48 -13.50 -6.64 9.33
N TYR A 49 -13.58 -5.75 8.35
CA TYR A 49 -12.68 -5.78 7.20
C TYR A 49 -11.23 -5.55 7.63
N PHE A 50 -11.01 -4.55 8.47
CA PHE A 50 -9.68 -4.25 9.00
C PHE A 50 -9.10 -5.44 9.76
N ASN A 51 -9.89 -6.03 10.67
CA ASN A 51 -9.48 -7.22 11.42
C ASN A 51 -9.16 -8.40 10.51
N HIS A 52 -10.01 -8.63 9.51
CA HIS A 52 -9.80 -9.69 8.53
C HIS A 52 -8.49 -9.47 7.77
N LEU A 53 -8.25 -8.24 7.33
CA LEU A 53 -7.06 -7.91 6.56
C LEU A 53 -5.79 -8.09 7.39
N ILE A 54 -5.74 -7.52 8.60
CA ILE A 54 -4.54 -7.62 9.44
C ILE A 54 -4.25 -9.04 9.86
N SER A 55 -5.27 -9.89 9.98
CA SER A 55 -5.08 -11.30 10.35
C SER A 55 -4.31 -12.10 9.30
N LYS A 56 -4.25 -11.60 8.08
CA LYS A 56 -3.56 -12.27 6.98
C LYS A 56 -2.05 -12.01 6.93
N PHE A 57 -1.56 -11.05 7.71
CA PHE A 57 -0.16 -10.63 7.67
C PHE A 57 0.57 -11.00 8.95
N SER A 58 1.89 -11.15 8.85
CA SER A 58 2.71 -11.47 10.03
C SER A 58 2.91 -10.26 10.93
N LYS A 59 3.02 -9.08 10.33
CA LYS A 59 3.26 -7.83 11.05
C LYS A 59 2.54 -6.68 10.40
N ILE A 60 2.15 -5.71 11.23
CA ILE A 60 1.49 -4.49 10.80
C ILE A 60 2.39 -3.30 11.16
N ARG A 61 2.52 -2.34 10.25
CA ARG A 61 3.27 -1.09 10.47
C ARG A 61 2.40 0.09 10.14
N MET A 62 2.44 1.11 11.00
CA MET A 62 1.76 2.38 10.79
C MET A 62 2.80 3.50 10.86
N TYR A 63 3.16 4.04 9.70
CA TYR A 63 4.19 5.09 9.62
C TYR A 63 3.60 6.49 9.74
N GLY A 64 2.28 6.63 9.68
CA GLY A 64 1.64 7.93 9.71
C GLY A 64 1.77 8.73 8.41
N SER A 65 2.23 8.09 7.34
CA SER A 65 2.41 8.72 6.03
C SER A 65 2.14 7.69 4.93
N ALA A 66 1.16 7.99 4.09
CA ALA A 66 0.86 7.17 2.91
C ALA A 66 2.05 7.08 1.96
N ALA A 67 2.71 8.20 1.71
CA ALA A 67 3.87 8.26 0.84
C ALA A 67 5.01 7.36 1.36
N CYS A 68 5.32 7.44 2.65
CA CYS A 68 6.31 6.56 3.28
C CYS A 68 5.93 5.10 3.15
N SER A 69 4.67 4.76 3.41
CA SER A 69 4.19 3.38 3.33
C SER A 69 4.35 2.80 1.92
N MET A 70 4.01 3.59 0.90
CA MET A 70 4.15 3.16 -0.49
C MET A 70 5.62 3.00 -0.89
N VAL A 71 6.50 3.88 -0.42
CA VAL A 71 7.95 3.73 -0.62
C VAL A 71 8.46 2.44 0.00
N LYS A 72 8.00 2.09 1.21
CA LYS A 72 8.37 0.81 1.85
C LYS A 72 7.99 -0.40 1.00
N VAL A 73 6.82 -0.36 0.37
CA VAL A 73 6.42 -1.42 -0.57
C VAL A 73 7.33 -1.43 -1.79
N ALA A 74 7.60 -0.28 -2.39
CA ALA A 74 8.41 -0.16 -3.60
C ALA A 74 9.84 -0.64 -3.42
N ILE A 75 10.46 -0.39 -2.26
CA ILE A 75 11.83 -0.83 -1.98
C ILE A 75 11.92 -2.25 -1.42
N GLY A 76 10.79 -2.92 -1.21
CA GLY A 76 10.76 -4.28 -0.71
C GLY A 76 10.92 -4.43 0.80
N SER A 77 10.81 -3.34 1.57
CA SER A 77 10.87 -3.38 3.04
C SER A 77 9.56 -3.83 3.67
N ALA A 78 8.47 -3.72 2.93
CA ALA A 78 7.15 -4.26 3.27
C ALA A 78 6.53 -4.84 2.01
N GLU A 79 5.52 -5.68 2.15
CA GLU A 79 4.91 -6.38 1.03
C GLU A 79 3.63 -5.74 0.56
N ALA A 80 2.92 -5.04 1.44
CA ALA A 80 1.60 -4.49 1.12
C ALA A 80 1.33 -3.17 1.83
N TYR A 81 0.44 -2.40 1.25
CA TYR A 81 -0.14 -1.20 1.86
C TYR A 81 -1.63 -1.16 1.57
N TRP A 82 -2.41 -0.86 2.60
CA TRP A 82 -3.84 -0.61 2.51
C TRP A 82 -4.22 0.56 3.41
N GLU A 83 -5.00 1.48 2.86
CA GLU A 83 -5.57 2.56 3.64
C GLU A 83 -6.81 3.10 2.95
N GLU A 84 -7.81 3.53 3.73
CA GLU A 84 -8.99 4.24 3.24
C GLU A 84 -8.93 5.72 3.61
N ASP A 85 -9.79 6.49 2.98
CA ASP A 85 -9.94 7.93 3.22
C ASP A 85 -8.66 8.74 2.95
N ILE A 86 -7.89 8.30 1.96
CA ILE A 86 -6.64 8.94 1.54
C ILE A 86 -6.92 9.89 0.38
N MET A 87 -6.37 11.08 0.44
CA MET A 87 -6.44 12.05 -0.67
C MET A 87 -5.51 11.61 -1.79
N ILE A 88 -5.95 11.76 -3.04
CA ILE A 88 -5.17 11.30 -4.20
C ILE A 88 -3.78 11.95 -4.27
N TRP A 89 -3.68 13.20 -3.87
CA TRP A 89 -2.39 13.92 -3.89
C TRP A 89 -1.37 13.39 -2.89
N ASP A 90 -1.82 12.65 -1.86
CA ASP A 90 -0.91 12.01 -0.90
C ASP A 90 -0.31 10.71 -1.44
N VAL A 91 -0.89 10.13 -2.48
CA VAL A 91 -0.48 8.81 -2.99
C VAL A 91 -0.12 8.80 -4.47
N ALA A 92 -0.38 9.86 -5.22
CA ALA A 92 -0.19 9.87 -6.67
C ALA A 92 1.24 9.50 -7.07
N ALA A 93 2.23 10.10 -6.45
CA ALA A 93 3.64 9.77 -6.71
C ALA A 93 3.97 8.34 -6.29
N GLY A 94 3.48 7.93 -5.12
CA GLY A 94 3.69 6.57 -4.60
C GLY A 94 3.13 5.48 -5.50
N ILE A 95 1.97 5.73 -6.10
CA ILE A 95 1.35 4.81 -7.07
C ILE A 95 2.32 4.56 -8.23
N SER A 96 2.82 5.62 -8.85
CA SER A 96 3.77 5.51 -9.96
C SER A 96 5.06 4.78 -9.56
N ILE A 97 5.58 5.07 -8.37
CA ILE A 97 6.82 4.46 -7.87
C ILE A 97 6.62 2.97 -7.62
N VAL A 98 5.51 2.57 -7.00
CA VAL A 98 5.20 1.15 -6.76
C VAL A 98 5.06 0.39 -8.07
N ILE A 99 4.34 0.95 -9.04
CA ILE A 99 4.16 0.31 -10.35
C ILE A 99 5.51 0.22 -11.07
N GLY A 100 6.33 1.27 -11.02
CA GLY A 100 7.68 1.25 -11.59
C GLY A 100 8.60 0.22 -10.94
N ALA A 101 8.35 -0.12 -9.68
CA ALA A 101 9.05 -1.19 -8.95
C ALA A 101 8.40 -2.56 -9.15
N LYS A 102 7.50 -2.68 -10.11
CA LYS A 102 6.79 -3.92 -10.49
C LYS A 102 5.77 -4.41 -9.47
N GLY A 103 5.30 -3.53 -8.59
CA GLY A 103 4.16 -3.81 -7.75
C GLY A 103 2.84 -3.54 -8.47
N LEU A 104 1.75 -3.94 -7.85
CA LEU A 104 0.40 -3.70 -8.33
C LEU A 104 -0.31 -2.74 -7.39
N VAL A 105 -1.13 -1.87 -7.97
CA VAL A 105 -1.89 -0.88 -7.21
C VAL A 105 -3.32 -0.85 -7.72
N LYS A 106 -4.27 -0.86 -6.80
CA LYS A 106 -5.67 -0.56 -7.07
C LYS A 106 -6.08 0.62 -6.21
N TYR A 107 -6.69 1.62 -6.84
CA TYR A 107 -7.23 2.76 -6.12
C TYR A 107 -8.67 2.99 -6.54
N THR A 108 -9.54 3.16 -5.55
CA THR A 108 -10.98 3.30 -5.77
C THR A 108 -11.46 4.58 -5.10
N LYS A 109 -12.09 5.45 -5.87
CA LYS A 109 -12.65 6.70 -5.36
C LYS A 109 -13.86 6.40 -4.47
N LEU A 110 -13.88 7.00 -3.30
CA LEU A 110 -15.01 6.91 -2.38
C LEU A 110 -16.07 7.95 -2.78
N LYS A 111 -17.34 7.62 -2.49
CA LYS A 111 -18.49 8.45 -2.93
C LYS A 111 -18.39 9.90 -2.46
N ASN A 112 -18.61 10.84 -3.39
CA ASN A 112 -18.75 12.28 -3.14
C ASN A 112 -17.55 12.91 -2.43
N THR A 113 -16.35 12.35 -2.64
CA THR A 113 -15.14 12.84 -1.98
C THR A 113 -13.97 12.85 -2.95
N TYR A 114 -12.87 13.49 -2.55
CA TYR A 114 -11.57 13.34 -3.19
C TYR A 114 -10.74 12.24 -2.53
N GLN A 115 -11.38 11.43 -1.70
CA GLN A 115 -10.75 10.37 -0.94
C GLN A 115 -10.81 9.05 -1.70
N TYR A 116 -9.79 8.22 -1.45
CA TYR A 116 -9.61 6.95 -2.12
C TYR A 116 -9.31 5.86 -1.12
N CYS A 117 -9.67 4.65 -1.50
CA CYS A 117 -9.13 3.43 -0.90
C CYS A 117 -7.96 2.98 -1.76
N ILE A 118 -6.82 2.74 -1.14
CA ILE A 118 -5.59 2.32 -1.82
C ILE A 118 -5.22 0.91 -1.38
N LYS A 119 -4.89 0.08 -2.36
CA LYS A 119 -4.36 -1.26 -2.17
C LYS A 119 -3.11 -1.38 -3.03
N ALA A 120 -1.96 -1.60 -2.42
CA ALA A 120 -0.70 -1.75 -3.13
C ALA A 120 0.06 -2.93 -2.55
N ALA A 121 0.72 -3.71 -3.40
CA ALA A 121 1.51 -4.85 -2.93
C ALA A 121 2.44 -5.33 -4.04
N ASN A 122 3.37 -6.23 -3.69
CA ASN A 122 4.02 -7.03 -4.72
C ASN A 122 2.96 -7.90 -5.41
N GLU A 123 3.29 -8.40 -6.58
CA GLU A 123 2.33 -9.10 -7.44
C GLU A 123 1.66 -10.28 -6.73
N ARG A 124 2.42 -11.12 -6.05
CA ARG A 124 1.90 -12.34 -5.40
C ARG A 124 1.00 -12.03 -4.22
N ILE A 125 1.40 -11.13 -3.37
CA ILE A 125 0.59 -10.71 -2.22
C ILE A 125 -0.68 -10.01 -2.71
N PHE A 126 -0.59 -9.17 -3.74
CA PHE A 126 -1.76 -8.52 -4.32
C PHE A 126 -2.80 -9.54 -4.78
N GLU A 127 -2.36 -10.56 -5.53
CA GLU A 127 -3.23 -11.63 -6.01
C GLU A 127 -3.87 -12.41 -4.86
N ASN A 128 -3.12 -12.66 -3.80
CA ASN A 128 -3.61 -13.46 -2.66
C ASN A 128 -4.55 -12.68 -1.74
N VAL A 129 -4.40 -11.38 -1.63
CA VAL A 129 -5.08 -10.60 -0.57
C VAL A 129 -5.99 -9.51 -1.13
N PHE A 130 -5.64 -8.87 -2.24
CA PHE A 130 -6.31 -7.66 -2.72
C PHE A 130 -7.08 -7.82 -4.02
N ARG A 131 -7.12 -8.99 -4.60
CA ARG A 131 -7.68 -9.15 -5.95
C ARG A 131 -9.18 -8.91 -6.04
N ASP A 132 -9.90 -9.01 -4.98
CA ASP A 132 -11.36 -8.83 -4.93
C ASP A 132 -11.81 -7.42 -5.24
#